data_2a66494e90e74327bbc54817ed4a2a37
#
_entry.id   2a66494e90e74327bbc54817ed4a2a37
#
_cell.length_a   1.000
_cell.length_b   1.000
_cell.length_c   1.000
_cell.angle_alpha   90.00
_cell.angle_beta   90.00
_cell.angle_gamma   90.00
#
_symmetry.space_group_name_H-M   'P 1'
#
loop_
_entity.id
_entity.type
_entity.pdbx_description
1 polymer ?
#
loop_
_entity_poly.entity_id
_entity_poly.type
_entity_poly.pdbx_seq_one_letter_code
_entity_poly.pdbx_strand_id
1 'polypeptide(L)'
;MFKEKRNKGFVSGLVLSILFFVAAGVTGFMWNLHQHPTNPFGEDTRSGKEATMTIYDMYPEVVGDVDAGSVIYLVQYSKEGDGQFAVVEAKENDESIKKLIEQAKAGTLEENPVTLIGTQLQPLSTNVNKSRNNRIVDLSGFIDSILDHNSTVYHNMNTSIYLSLTEHSREGLYYIIAIAIFGGVGVFTLVTSFLLRRKSIASYEELYQTYPELQGNLEGIAEQADFYDQDLKVILYKNHLITYFKGTQAINLNNVQQLYLVSTTYQRNLIRNKIYQLCYIVKDSKKKHYLTIKTTKTVQEQLDELWDLIIEKFPDIHIGV
;
A
#
# COMPACT_ATOMS: atom_id res chain seq x y z
N MET A 1 -20.70 -9.44 30.08
CA MET A 1 -19.95 -9.38 31.32
C MET A 1 -18.59 -8.77 31.08
N PHE A 2 -18.12 -7.86 31.91
CA PHE A 2 -16.81 -7.21 31.78
C PHE A 2 -15.74 -8.14 32.35
N LYS A 3 -14.78 -8.53 31.50
CA LYS A 3 -13.66 -9.40 31.86
C LYS A 3 -12.35 -8.77 31.40
N GLU A 4 -11.28 -9.05 32.13
CA GLU A 4 -9.96 -8.59 31.74
C GLU A 4 -9.52 -9.17 30.38
N LYS A 5 -9.22 -8.28 29.43
CA LYS A 5 -8.81 -8.65 28.07
C LYS A 5 -7.67 -7.74 27.59
N ARG A 6 -6.48 -7.87 28.18
CA ARG A 6 -5.29 -7.04 27.86
C ARG A 6 -4.86 -7.13 26.40
N ASN A 7 -5.12 -8.25 25.76
CA ASN A 7 -4.69 -8.52 24.37
C ASN A 7 -5.82 -8.39 23.33
N LYS A 8 -6.98 -7.82 23.74
CA LYS A 8 -8.09 -7.66 22.80
C LYS A 8 -7.69 -6.76 21.62
N GLY A 9 -7.83 -7.29 20.40
CA GLY A 9 -7.44 -6.60 19.17
C GLY A 9 -5.93 -6.62 18.86
N PHE A 10 -5.06 -6.87 19.85
CA PHE A 10 -3.62 -6.93 19.66
C PHE A 10 -3.21 -8.13 18.80
N VAL A 11 -3.69 -9.33 19.13
CA VAL A 11 -3.34 -10.56 18.39
C VAL A 11 -3.81 -10.48 16.94
N SER A 12 -5.05 -10.02 16.72
CA SER A 12 -5.57 -9.85 15.35
C SER A 12 -4.79 -8.77 14.56
N GLY A 13 -4.40 -7.69 15.21
CA GLY A 13 -3.56 -6.67 14.59
C GLY A 13 -2.15 -7.18 14.26
N LEU A 14 -1.57 -8.00 15.14
CA LEU A 14 -0.27 -8.64 14.89
C LEU A 14 -0.35 -9.60 13.70
N VAL A 15 -1.36 -10.47 13.65
CA VAL A 15 -1.56 -11.40 12.52
C VAL A 15 -1.75 -10.63 11.22
N LEU A 16 -2.57 -9.57 11.23
CA LEU A 16 -2.78 -8.73 10.04
C LEU A 16 -1.47 -8.05 9.58
N SER A 17 -0.68 -7.54 10.52
CA SER A 17 0.64 -6.93 10.22
C SER A 17 1.58 -7.95 9.56
N ILE A 18 1.65 -9.18 10.10
CA ILE A 18 2.46 -10.26 9.52
C ILE A 18 2.03 -10.57 8.09
N LEU A 19 0.71 -10.64 7.82
CA LEU A 19 0.20 -10.88 6.47
C LEU A 19 0.64 -9.78 5.49
N PHE A 20 0.64 -8.52 5.89
CA PHE A 20 1.13 -7.43 5.05
C PHE A 20 2.65 -7.50 4.82
N PHE A 21 3.44 -7.87 5.83
CA PHE A 21 4.88 -8.06 5.64
C PHE A 21 5.20 -9.26 4.74
N VAL A 22 4.44 -10.35 4.84
CA VAL A 22 4.56 -11.48 3.91
C VAL A 22 4.23 -11.03 2.49
N ALA A 23 3.15 -10.29 2.29
CA ALA A 23 2.80 -9.73 0.98
C ALA A 23 3.90 -8.82 0.42
N ALA A 24 4.47 -7.93 1.25
CA ALA A 24 5.61 -7.10 0.86
C ALA A 24 6.83 -7.94 0.48
N GLY A 25 7.13 -8.99 1.24
CA GLY A 25 8.25 -9.91 0.96
C GLY A 25 8.07 -10.68 -0.35
N VAL A 26 6.86 -11.21 -0.60
CA VAL A 26 6.54 -11.89 -1.87
C VAL A 26 6.67 -10.92 -3.06
N THR A 27 6.13 -9.70 -2.92
CA THR A 27 6.26 -8.68 -3.96
C THR A 27 7.71 -8.28 -4.18
N GLY A 28 8.52 -8.17 -3.11
CA GLY A 28 9.96 -7.92 -3.20
C GLY A 28 10.72 -9.04 -3.91
N PHE A 29 10.35 -10.29 -3.66
CA PHE A 29 10.91 -11.43 -4.38
C PHE A 29 10.55 -11.39 -5.88
N MET A 30 9.29 -11.07 -6.21
CA MET A 30 8.88 -10.92 -7.63
C MET A 30 9.59 -9.76 -8.31
N TRP A 31 9.80 -8.64 -7.60
CA TRP A 31 10.61 -7.53 -8.09
C TRP A 31 12.05 -7.95 -8.37
N ASN A 32 12.65 -8.76 -7.49
CA ASN A 32 14.01 -9.26 -7.73
C ASN A 32 14.09 -10.15 -8.98
N LEU A 33 13.09 -11.03 -9.20
CA LEU A 33 13.00 -11.83 -10.44
C LEU A 33 12.83 -10.96 -11.69
N HIS A 34 12.04 -9.90 -11.59
CA HIS A 34 11.84 -8.91 -12.65
C HIS A 34 13.16 -8.20 -13.01
N GLN A 35 13.98 -7.86 -12.01
CA GLN A 35 15.27 -7.21 -12.24
C GLN A 35 16.38 -8.15 -12.76
N HIS A 36 16.22 -9.46 -12.63
CA HIS A 36 17.21 -10.46 -13.01
C HIS A 36 16.58 -11.57 -13.85
N PRO A 37 16.01 -11.25 -15.03
CA PRO A 37 15.45 -12.25 -15.90
C PRO A 37 16.55 -13.19 -16.46
N THR A 38 16.20 -14.44 -16.66
CA THR A 38 17.09 -15.45 -17.23
C THR A 38 16.75 -15.80 -18.68
N ASN A 39 15.63 -15.30 -19.20
CA ASN A 39 15.17 -15.62 -20.54
C ASN A 39 15.91 -14.76 -21.58
N PRO A 40 16.58 -15.36 -22.57
CA PRO A 40 17.12 -14.60 -23.69
C PRO A 40 16.00 -14.04 -24.56
N PHE A 41 16.25 -12.85 -25.14
CA PHE A 41 15.34 -12.26 -26.11
C PHE A 41 15.19 -13.17 -27.35
N GLY A 42 13.95 -13.37 -27.77
CA GLY A 42 13.63 -14.17 -28.97
C GLY A 42 13.49 -15.67 -28.75
N GLU A 43 13.87 -16.23 -27.60
CA GLU A 43 13.66 -17.65 -27.29
C GLU A 43 12.17 -18.00 -27.17
N ASP A 44 11.37 -17.09 -26.64
CA ASP A 44 9.94 -17.20 -26.53
C ASP A 44 9.28 -15.98 -27.19
N THR A 45 8.33 -16.18 -28.07
CA THR A 45 7.66 -15.09 -28.80
C THR A 45 6.52 -14.44 -28.00
N ARG A 46 6.24 -14.91 -26.77
CA ARG A 46 5.16 -14.36 -25.95
C ARG A 46 5.44 -12.93 -25.49
N SER A 47 4.43 -12.09 -25.60
CA SER A 47 4.46 -10.70 -25.15
C SER A 47 4.36 -10.58 -23.63
N GLY A 48 5.00 -9.57 -23.04
CA GLY A 48 4.92 -9.25 -21.61
C GLY A 48 5.82 -10.12 -20.73
N LYS A 49 6.93 -10.62 -21.27
CA LYS A 49 7.95 -11.35 -20.50
C LYS A 49 9.24 -10.56 -20.40
N GLU A 50 9.83 -10.59 -19.24
CA GLU A 50 11.17 -10.05 -19.02
C GLU A 50 12.20 -10.88 -19.78
N ALA A 51 13.09 -10.19 -20.47
CA ALA A 51 14.14 -10.80 -21.28
C ALA A 51 15.45 -10.03 -21.18
N THR A 52 16.55 -10.75 -21.41
CA THR A 52 17.88 -10.19 -21.60
C THR A 52 18.23 -10.15 -23.07
N MET A 53 18.77 -9.05 -23.56
CA MET A 53 19.23 -8.89 -24.93
C MET A 53 20.68 -8.42 -24.93
N THR A 54 21.58 -9.24 -25.48
CA THR A 54 22.98 -8.84 -25.65
C THR A 54 23.15 -8.08 -26.98
N ILE A 55 23.67 -6.86 -26.92
CA ILE A 55 23.80 -5.97 -28.04
C ILE A 55 25.26 -5.99 -28.51
N TYR A 56 25.44 -6.29 -29.78
CA TYR A 56 26.76 -6.35 -30.45
C TYR A 56 27.01 -5.16 -31.34
N ASP A 57 25.97 -4.53 -31.85
CA ASP A 57 26.02 -3.29 -32.62
C ASP A 57 24.69 -2.54 -32.50
N MET A 58 24.74 -1.24 -32.78
CA MET A 58 23.59 -0.36 -32.67
C MET A 58 23.70 0.81 -33.65
N TYR A 59 22.60 1.15 -34.30
CA TYR A 59 22.49 2.43 -34.97
C TYR A 59 22.33 3.53 -33.91
N PRO A 60 23.31 4.49 -33.82
CA PRO A 60 23.39 5.39 -32.66
C PRO A 60 22.37 6.54 -32.68
N GLU A 61 21.57 6.65 -33.71
CA GLU A 61 20.53 7.68 -33.87
C GLU A 61 19.14 7.07 -33.63
N VAL A 62 18.21 7.92 -33.16
CA VAL A 62 16.80 7.56 -33.04
C VAL A 62 16.23 7.36 -34.45
N VAL A 63 15.58 6.22 -34.66
CA VAL A 63 14.97 5.89 -35.95
C VAL A 63 13.48 6.15 -35.99
N GLY A 64 12.83 6.35 -34.85
CA GLY A 64 11.41 6.65 -34.72
C GLY A 64 10.97 7.02 -33.34
N ASP A 65 9.81 7.64 -33.24
CA ASP A 65 9.17 8.01 -32.00
C ASP A 65 7.99 7.09 -31.67
N VAL A 66 7.81 6.80 -30.40
CA VAL A 66 6.63 6.12 -29.86
C VAL A 66 5.84 7.11 -28.99
N ASP A 67 4.53 6.95 -28.91
CA ASP A 67 3.68 7.76 -28.04
C ASP A 67 4.24 7.78 -26.59
N ALA A 68 4.15 8.94 -25.92
CA ALA A 68 4.58 9.19 -24.54
C ALA A 68 6.10 9.36 -24.30
N GLY A 69 6.86 9.81 -25.29
CA GLY A 69 8.26 10.21 -25.12
C GLY A 69 9.25 9.05 -25.06
N SER A 70 8.87 7.91 -25.60
CA SER A 70 9.77 6.81 -25.91
C SER A 70 10.20 6.88 -27.37
N VAL A 71 11.40 6.40 -27.65
CA VAL A 71 12.02 6.39 -28.97
C VAL A 71 12.47 4.99 -29.33
N ILE A 72 12.72 4.78 -30.63
CA ILE A 72 13.07 3.49 -31.22
C ILE A 72 14.53 3.52 -31.67
N TYR A 73 15.26 2.46 -31.33
CA TYR A 73 16.61 2.18 -31.78
C TYR A 73 16.66 0.84 -32.48
N LEU A 74 17.54 0.75 -33.51
CA LEU A 74 17.87 -0.50 -34.19
C LEU A 74 19.16 -1.09 -33.59
N VAL A 75 19.12 -2.37 -33.22
CA VAL A 75 20.24 -3.06 -32.58
C VAL A 75 20.51 -4.40 -33.26
N GLN A 76 21.76 -4.84 -33.26
CA GLN A 76 22.15 -6.21 -33.56
C GLN A 76 22.26 -6.99 -32.26
N TYR A 77 21.48 -8.07 -32.13
CA TYR A 77 21.45 -8.90 -30.92
C TYR A 77 21.99 -10.31 -31.09
N SER A 78 22.41 -10.68 -32.30
CA SER A 78 23.11 -11.94 -32.58
C SER A 78 24.16 -11.72 -33.64
N LYS A 79 25.27 -12.48 -33.55
CA LYS A 79 26.34 -12.55 -34.58
C LYS A 79 26.24 -13.81 -35.45
N GLU A 80 25.21 -14.64 -35.24
CA GLU A 80 25.04 -15.84 -36.03
C GLU A 80 24.66 -15.53 -37.46
N GLY A 81 25.35 -16.16 -38.42
CA GLY A 81 25.17 -15.89 -39.85
C GLY A 81 25.51 -14.44 -40.21
N ASP A 82 24.58 -13.78 -40.90
CA ASP A 82 24.67 -12.37 -41.26
C ASP A 82 24.21 -11.40 -40.16
N GLY A 83 24.04 -11.92 -38.93
CA GLY A 83 23.52 -11.18 -37.78
C GLY A 83 21.99 -11.19 -37.69
N GLN A 84 21.46 -10.95 -36.51
CA GLN A 84 20.02 -10.75 -36.28
C GLN A 84 19.80 -9.38 -35.65
N PHE A 85 18.77 -8.68 -36.13
CA PHE A 85 18.47 -7.32 -35.73
C PHE A 85 17.10 -7.23 -35.10
N ALA A 86 16.93 -6.31 -34.17
CA ALA A 86 15.66 -6.06 -33.50
C ALA A 86 15.51 -4.58 -33.14
N VAL A 87 14.33 -4.23 -32.68
CA VAL A 87 14.02 -2.91 -32.15
C VAL A 87 14.12 -2.92 -30.62
N VAL A 88 14.76 -1.87 -30.11
CA VAL A 88 14.70 -1.51 -28.67
C VAL A 88 13.92 -0.21 -28.53
N GLU A 89 12.88 -0.24 -27.70
CA GLU A 89 12.11 0.92 -27.29
C GLU A 89 12.57 1.38 -25.92
N ALA A 90 12.92 2.65 -25.79
CA ALA A 90 13.42 3.23 -24.55
C ALA A 90 13.06 4.72 -24.46
N LYS A 91 13.19 5.30 -23.27
CA LYS A 91 13.18 6.76 -23.13
C LYS A 91 14.46 7.34 -23.70
N GLU A 92 14.37 8.48 -24.38
CA GLU A 92 15.54 9.17 -24.97
C GLU A 92 16.65 9.45 -23.92
N ASN A 93 16.25 9.65 -22.66
CA ASN A 93 17.17 9.93 -21.55
C ASN A 93 17.59 8.71 -20.74
N ASP A 94 17.28 7.48 -21.18
CA ASP A 94 17.65 6.26 -20.50
C ASP A 94 19.18 6.11 -20.42
N GLU A 95 19.71 5.89 -19.21
CA GLU A 95 21.15 5.83 -18.97
C GLU A 95 21.83 4.61 -19.61
N SER A 96 21.11 3.49 -19.71
CA SER A 96 21.62 2.29 -20.37
C SER A 96 21.76 2.52 -21.86
N ILE A 97 20.80 3.21 -22.45
CA ILE A 97 20.83 3.60 -23.89
C ILE A 97 21.95 4.62 -24.17
N LYS A 98 22.13 5.62 -23.32
CA LYS A 98 23.24 6.60 -23.49
C LYS A 98 24.61 5.92 -23.53
N LYS A 99 24.87 5.02 -22.59
CA LYS A 99 26.10 4.23 -22.56
C LYS A 99 26.25 3.37 -23.81
N LEU A 100 25.16 2.76 -24.26
CA LEU A 100 25.14 1.94 -25.47
C LEU A 100 25.48 2.79 -26.73
N ILE A 101 24.88 3.98 -26.85
CA ILE A 101 25.17 4.93 -27.95
C ILE A 101 26.64 5.37 -27.93
N GLU A 102 27.20 5.67 -26.75
CA GLU A 102 28.61 6.04 -26.61
C GLU A 102 29.53 4.92 -27.10
N GLN A 103 29.27 3.69 -26.73
CA GLN A 103 30.04 2.51 -27.15
C GLN A 103 29.87 2.21 -28.66
N ALA A 104 28.65 2.36 -29.18
CA ALA A 104 28.38 2.23 -30.61
C ALA A 104 29.21 3.26 -31.44
N LYS A 105 29.19 4.54 -31.02
CA LYS A 105 29.97 5.61 -31.67
C LYS A 105 31.48 5.37 -31.54
N ALA A 106 31.93 4.73 -30.49
CA ALA A 106 33.33 4.35 -30.28
C ALA A 106 33.74 3.08 -31.06
N GLY A 107 32.79 2.35 -31.66
CA GLY A 107 33.02 1.07 -32.32
C GLY A 107 33.47 -0.06 -31.39
N THR A 108 33.14 0.01 -30.11
CA THR A 108 33.62 -0.93 -29.11
C THR A 108 32.61 -2.02 -28.72
N LEU A 109 31.36 -1.93 -29.21
CA LEU A 109 30.28 -2.88 -28.86
C LEU A 109 30.58 -4.31 -29.35
N GLU A 110 31.24 -4.44 -30.47
CA GLU A 110 31.56 -5.75 -31.02
C GLU A 110 32.53 -6.54 -30.14
N GLU A 111 33.49 -5.86 -29.52
CA GLU A 111 34.48 -6.44 -28.60
C GLU A 111 33.93 -6.52 -27.15
N ASN A 112 33.09 -5.56 -26.77
CA ASN A 112 32.54 -5.43 -25.44
C ASN A 112 31.01 -5.30 -25.51
N PRO A 113 30.29 -6.39 -25.79
CA PRO A 113 28.85 -6.35 -25.94
C PRO A 113 28.13 -5.99 -24.61
N VAL A 114 27.04 -5.26 -24.69
CA VAL A 114 26.24 -4.83 -23.56
C VAL A 114 24.95 -5.63 -23.49
N THR A 115 24.61 -6.11 -22.29
CA THR A 115 23.33 -6.79 -22.08
C THR A 115 22.31 -5.79 -21.52
N LEU A 116 21.22 -5.60 -22.26
CA LEU A 116 20.04 -4.88 -21.80
C LEU A 116 19.03 -5.83 -21.16
N ILE A 117 18.32 -5.34 -20.16
CA ILE A 117 17.18 -6.01 -19.54
C ILE A 117 15.93 -5.20 -19.89
N GLY A 118 14.91 -5.88 -20.38
CA GLY A 118 13.66 -5.23 -20.78
C GLY A 118 12.50 -6.22 -20.86
N THR A 119 11.31 -5.68 -21.09
CA THR A 119 10.12 -6.49 -21.34
C THR A 119 10.01 -6.75 -22.85
N GLN A 120 9.99 -8.02 -23.24
CA GLN A 120 9.74 -8.42 -24.62
C GLN A 120 8.26 -8.21 -24.95
N LEU A 121 7.98 -7.45 -26.01
CA LEU A 121 6.62 -7.12 -26.43
C LEU A 121 6.40 -7.50 -27.90
N GLN A 122 5.15 -7.83 -28.24
CA GLN A 122 4.71 -7.93 -29.62
C GLN A 122 4.14 -6.57 -30.05
N PRO A 123 4.43 -6.10 -31.29
CA PRO A 123 3.82 -4.91 -31.83
C PRO A 123 2.30 -5.09 -31.96
N LEU A 124 1.57 -4.00 -31.93
CA LEU A 124 0.13 -3.98 -32.19
C LEU A 124 -0.12 -3.94 -33.70
N SER A 125 -1.18 -4.62 -34.16
CA SER A 125 -1.63 -4.46 -35.53
C SER A 125 -2.32 -3.11 -35.74
N THR A 126 -2.33 -2.61 -36.99
CA THR A 126 -2.93 -1.33 -37.39
C THR A 126 -4.42 -1.17 -37.02
N ASN A 127 -5.11 -2.26 -36.77
CA ASN A 127 -6.55 -2.29 -36.49
C ASN A 127 -6.93 -2.16 -35.00
N VAL A 128 -5.97 -2.00 -34.09
CA VAL A 128 -6.22 -1.91 -32.66
C VAL A 128 -6.31 -0.44 -32.23
N ASN A 129 -7.38 -0.07 -31.54
CA ASN A 129 -7.54 1.25 -30.93
C ASN A 129 -6.29 1.60 -30.07
N LYS A 130 -5.62 2.67 -30.43
CA LYS A 130 -4.36 3.20 -29.82
C LYS A 130 -4.44 3.52 -28.31
N SER A 131 -5.52 3.21 -27.62
CA SER A 131 -5.92 3.96 -26.44
C SER A 131 -5.31 3.54 -25.11
N ARG A 132 -4.44 2.53 -25.01
CA ARG A 132 -4.01 2.12 -23.64
C ARG A 132 -2.60 1.57 -23.42
N ASN A 133 -1.86 1.23 -24.43
CA ASN A 133 -0.52 0.67 -24.23
C ASN A 133 0.44 1.42 -25.15
N ASN A 134 1.51 2.00 -24.61
CA ASN A 134 2.63 2.61 -25.33
C ASN A 134 3.39 1.53 -26.12
N ARG A 135 2.70 0.82 -27.01
CA ARG A 135 3.28 -0.24 -27.85
C ARG A 135 3.47 0.27 -29.24
N ILE A 136 4.55 -0.18 -29.86
CA ILE A 136 4.80 0.06 -31.29
C ILE A 136 3.64 -0.54 -32.09
N VAL A 137 3.09 0.27 -32.99
CA VAL A 137 2.04 -0.13 -33.92
C VAL A 137 2.66 -0.37 -35.28
N ASP A 138 2.30 -1.49 -35.93
CA ASP A 138 2.76 -1.85 -37.28
C ASP A 138 4.29 -1.76 -37.44
N LEU A 139 5.02 -2.49 -36.60
CA LEU A 139 6.47 -2.52 -36.62
C LEU A 139 7.01 -2.95 -38.01
N SER A 140 6.35 -3.87 -38.69
CA SER A 140 6.76 -4.31 -40.03
C SER A 140 6.67 -3.16 -41.03
N GLY A 141 5.51 -2.48 -41.12
CA GLY A 141 5.35 -1.34 -42.01
C GLY A 141 6.29 -0.17 -41.69
N PHE A 142 6.60 0.03 -40.39
CA PHE A 142 7.61 1.01 -39.99
C PHE A 142 9.01 0.63 -40.51
N ILE A 143 9.46 -0.62 -40.35
CA ILE A 143 10.75 -1.11 -40.82
C ILE A 143 10.82 -1.03 -42.35
N ASP A 144 9.73 -1.39 -43.05
CA ASP A 144 9.63 -1.27 -44.51
C ASP A 144 9.82 0.19 -44.99
N SER A 145 9.48 1.16 -44.19
CA SER A 145 9.57 2.58 -44.53
C SER A 145 10.95 3.18 -44.32
N ILE A 146 11.82 2.58 -43.50
CA ILE A 146 13.12 3.17 -43.10
C ILE A 146 14.32 2.39 -43.59
N LEU A 147 14.19 1.10 -43.91
CA LEU A 147 15.30 0.26 -44.36
C LEU A 147 15.23 -0.04 -45.85
N ASP A 148 16.42 -0.13 -46.48
CA ASP A 148 16.53 -0.65 -47.84
C ASP A 148 16.20 -2.16 -47.84
N HIS A 149 15.23 -2.54 -48.64
CA HIS A 149 14.76 -3.91 -48.79
C HIS A 149 15.84 -4.87 -49.31
N ASN A 150 16.89 -4.39 -49.90
CA ASN A 150 18.03 -5.20 -50.34
C ASN A 150 19.11 -5.33 -49.27
N SER A 151 18.97 -4.68 -48.12
CA SER A 151 19.97 -4.75 -47.07
C SER A 151 19.89 -6.03 -46.25
N THR A 152 21.03 -6.52 -45.78
CA THR A 152 21.12 -7.64 -44.85
C THR A 152 20.35 -7.35 -43.55
N VAL A 153 20.37 -6.10 -43.10
CA VAL A 153 19.64 -5.67 -41.89
C VAL A 153 18.15 -5.88 -42.04
N TYR A 154 17.58 -5.51 -43.20
CA TYR A 154 16.16 -5.70 -43.48
C TYR A 154 15.76 -7.18 -43.48
N HIS A 155 16.54 -8.03 -44.17
CA HIS A 155 16.22 -9.48 -44.26
C HIS A 155 16.31 -10.23 -42.92
N ASN A 156 17.16 -9.73 -42.01
CA ASN A 156 17.40 -10.36 -40.71
C ASN A 156 16.73 -9.59 -39.55
N MET A 157 15.80 -8.67 -39.85
CA MET A 157 15.08 -7.90 -38.84
C MET A 157 13.94 -8.67 -38.22
N ASN A 158 13.93 -8.78 -36.89
CA ASN A 158 12.81 -9.33 -36.16
C ASN A 158 11.72 -8.27 -36.00
N THR A 159 10.64 -8.39 -36.74
CA THR A 159 9.47 -7.51 -36.68
C THR A 159 8.32 -8.09 -35.82
N SER A 160 8.46 -9.31 -35.33
CA SER A 160 7.42 -10.01 -34.54
C SER A 160 7.44 -9.62 -33.07
N ILE A 161 8.61 -9.25 -32.56
CA ILE A 161 8.85 -8.86 -31.17
C ILE A 161 9.89 -7.74 -31.09
N TYR A 162 9.83 -6.97 -30.01
CA TYR A 162 10.82 -5.94 -29.68
C TYR A 162 11.07 -5.90 -28.17
N LEU A 163 12.18 -5.29 -27.75
CA LEU A 163 12.51 -5.11 -26.33
C LEU A 163 12.09 -3.71 -25.87
N SER A 164 11.31 -3.60 -24.82
CA SER A 164 10.88 -2.34 -24.21
C SER A 164 11.53 -2.12 -22.85
N LEU A 165 12.41 -1.13 -22.75
CA LEU A 165 12.97 -0.69 -21.48
C LEU A 165 11.98 0.18 -20.70
N THR A 166 11.11 0.91 -21.41
CA THR A 166 10.10 1.76 -20.80
C THR A 166 9.06 0.93 -20.06
N GLU A 167 8.58 -0.18 -20.66
CA GLU A 167 7.63 -1.09 -20.02
C GLU A 167 8.26 -1.75 -18.80
N HIS A 168 9.49 -2.26 -18.93
CA HIS A 168 10.26 -2.83 -17.83
C HIS A 168 10.37 -1.85 -16.65
N SER A 169 10.78 -0.61 -16.91
CA SER A 169 10.87 0.43 -15.88
C SER A 169 9.53 0.73 -15.22
N ARG A 170 8.43 0.75 -15.99
CA ARG A 170 7.07 1.00 -15.50
C ARG A 170 6.59 -0.13 -14.60
N GLU A 171 6.79 -1.37 -15.00
CA GLU A 171 6.43 -2.53 -14.18
C GLU A 171 7.28 -2.61 -12.92
N GLY A 172 8.58 -2.34 -13.01
CA GLY A 172 9.47 -2.23 -11.86
C GLY A 172 8.99 -1.20 -10.82
N LEU A 173 8.49 -0.05 -11.29
CA LEU A 173 7.92 0.99 -10.42
C LEU A 173 6.66 0.49 -9.68
N TYR A 174 5.80 -0.30 -10.33
CA TYR A 174 4.62 -0.86 -9.67
C TYR A 174 4.97 -1.81 -8.54
N TYR A 175 6.02 -2.64 -8.69
CA TYR A 175 6.51 -3.48 -7.59
C TYR A 175 7.00 -2.64 -6.42
N ILE A 176 7.78 -1.60 -6.65
CA ILE A 176 8.29 -0.71 -5.59
C ILE A 176 7.14 -0.04 -4.84
N ILE A 177 6.14 0.49 -5.57
CA ILE A 177 4.95 1.10 -4.97
C ILE A 177 4.18 0.08 -4.13
N ALA A 178 3.98 -1.14 -4.63
CA ALA A 178 3.28 -2.18 -3.90
C ALA A 178 4.02 -2.59 -2.61
N ILE A 179 5.35 -2.74 -2.66
CA ILE A 179 6.19 -3.00 -1.48
C ILE A 179 6.04 -1.88 -0.44
N ALA A 180 6.09 -0.62 -0.88
CA ALA A 180 5.94 0.54 0.00
C ALA A 180 4.56 0.58 0.67
N ILE A 181 3.49 0.28 -0.08
CA ILE A 181 2.13 0.24 0.44
C ILE A 181 1.97 -0.90 1.45
N PHE A 182 2.33 -2.14 1.09
CA PHE A 182 2.19 -3.28 1.99
C PHE A 182 3.06 -3.14 3.23
N GLY A 183 4.32 -2.74 3.07
CA GLY A 183 5.22 -2.47 4.19
C GLY A 183 4.70 -1.36 5.10
N GLY A 184 4.29 -0.23 4.53
CA GLY A 184 3.73 0.90 5.27
C GLY A 184 2.47 0.55 6.07
N VAL A 185 1.52 -0.18 5.45
CA VAL A 185 0.31 -0.66 6.13
C VAL A 185 0.66 -1.67 7.22
N GLY A 186 1.64 -2.56 6.98
CA GLY A 186 2.14 -3.51 7.97
C GLY A 186 2.68 -2.81 9.21
N VAL A 187 3.57 -1.83 9.03
CA VAL A 187 4.14 -1.01 10.13
C VAL A 187 3.04 -0.24 10.86
N PHE A 188 2.16 0.43 10.13
CA PHE A 188 1.06 1.20 10.72
C PHE A 188 0.15 0.33 11.59
N THR A 189 -0.23 -0.86 11.09
CA THR A 189 -1.07 -1.81 11.82
C THR A 189 -0.36 -2.33 13.08
N LEU A 190 0.93 -2.62 12.97
CA LEU A 190 1.75 -3.07 14.11
C LEU A 190 1.81 -2.01 15.20
N VAL A 191 2.21 -0.79 14.86
CA VAL A 191 2.35 0.34 15.79
C VAL A 191 1.01 0.65 16.48
N THR A 192 -0.07 0.74 15.71
CA THR A 192 -1.41 1.03 16.28
C THR A 192 -1.86 -0.08 17.23
N SER A 193 -1.57 -1.35 16.91
CA SER A 193 -1.88 -2.49 17.79
C SER A 193 -1.13 -2.43 19.12
N PHE A 194 0.15 -2.09 19.09
CA PHE A 194 0.95 -1.88 20.29
C PHE A 194 0.46 -0.70 21.14
N LEU A 195 0.15 0.42 20.51
CA LEU A 195 -0.36 1.60 21.21
C LEU A 195 -1.72 1.34 21.89
N LEU A 196 -2.63 0.63 21.19
CA LEU A 196 -3.93 0.25 21.76
C LEU A 196 -3.76 -0.72 22.94
N ARG A 197 -2.88 -1.71 22.82
CA ARG A 197 -2.56 -2.64 23.91
C ARG A 197 -2.00 -1.90 25.11
N ARG A 198 -1.02 -0.99 24.91
CA ARG A 198 -0.41 -0.19 25.98
C ARG A 198 -1.46 0.65 26.72
N LYS A 199 -2.36 1.31 25.99
CA LYS A 199 -3.48 2.06 26.59
C LYS A 199 -4.40 1.16 27.42
N SER A 200 -4.73 -0.03 26.90
CA SER A 200 -5.59 -0.97 27.63
C SER A 200 -4.92 -1.46 28.90
N ILE A 201 -3.65 -1.80 28.87
CA ILE A 201 -2.88 -2.21 30.05
C ILE A 201 -2.84 -1.07 31.08
N ALA A 202 -2.50 0.15 30.68
CA ALA A 202 -2.48 1.31 31.58
C ALA A 202 -3.84 1.55 32.26
N SER A 203 -4.94 1.37 31.52
CA SER A 203 -6.29 1.49 32.09
C SER A 203 -6.58 0.43 33.15
N TYR A 204 -6.14 -0.80 32.99
CA TYR A 204 -6.28 -1.82 34.03
C TYR A 204 -5.40 -1.52 35.24
N GLU A 205 -4.17 -1.08 35.02
CA GLU A 205 -3.24 -0.72 36.10
C GLU A 205 -3.78 0.46 36.93
N GLU A 206 -4.32 1.49 36.28
CA GLU A 206 -5.00 2.62 36.96
C GLU A 206 -6.18 2.15 37.79
N LEU A 207 -7.05 1.29 37.27
CA LEU A 207 -8.19 0.74 37.99
C LEU A 207 -7.74 -0.08 39.21
N TYR A 208 -6.72 -0.93 39.08
CA TYR A 208 -6.24 -1.77 40.18
C TYR A 208 -5.46 -0.99 41.22
N GLN A 209 -4.77 0.08 40.85
CA GLN A 209 -4.14 1.00 41.81
C GLN A 209 -5.18 1.79 42.61
N THR A 210 -6.27 2.22 41.96
CA THR A 210 -7.33 2.99 42.61
C THR A 210 -8.28 2.09 43.40
N TYR A 211 -8.55 0.91 42.89
CA TYR A 211 -9.51 -0.05 43.45
C TYR A 211 -8.89 -1.45 43.54
N PRO A 212 -8.04 -1.72 44.55
CA PRO A 212 -7.37 -3.01 44.72
C PRO A 212 -8.31 -4.22 44.80
N GLU A 213 -9.54 -3.99 45.26
CA GLU A 213 -10.60 -5.01 45.37
C GLU A 213 -11.04 -5.57 44.00
N LEU A 214 -10.76 -4.85 42.89
CA LEU A 214 -11.08 -5.29 41.56
C LEU A 214 -10.04 -6.23 40.96
N GLN A 215 -8.86 -6.34 41.57
CA GLN A 215 -7.81 -7.20 41.08
C GLN A 215 -8.21 -8.67 41.14
N GLY A 216 -8.36 -9.29 39.95
CA GLY A 216 -8.83 -10.67 39.83
C GLY A 216 -10.36 -10.85 39.90
N ASN A 217 -11.14 -9.80 40.16
CA ASN A 217 -12.61 -9.84 40.26
C ASN A 217 -13.30 -8.69 39.49
N LEU A 218 -12.95 -8.49 38.23
CA LEU A 218 -13.62 -7.49 37.39
C LEU A 218 -15.07 -7.81 37.05
N GLU A 219 -15.50 -9.08 37.24
CA GLU A 219 -16.87 -9.47 36.96
C GLU A 219 -17.84 -8.87 38.02
N GLY A 220 -17.39 -8.70 39.24
CA GLY A 220 -18.17 -8.08 40.33
C GLY A 220 -18.43 -6.58 40.12
N ILE A 221 -17.72 -5.93 39.20
CA ILE A 221 -17.93 -4.49 38.93
C ILE A 221 -19.34 -4.19 38.42
N ALA A 222 -19.96 -5.15 37.72
CA ALA A 222 -21.31 -5.00 37.18
C ALA A 222 -22.40 -4.91 38.22
N GLU A 223 -22.17 -5.52 39.38
CA GLU A 223 -23.12 -5.53 40.52
C GLU A 223 -22.99 -4.29 41.40
N GLN A 224 -21.83 -3.63 41.35
CA GLN A 224 -21.48 -2.49 42.18
C GLN A 224 -21.35 -1.18 41.40
N ALA A 225 -21.52 -1.24 40.07
CA ALA A 225 -21.44 -0.06 39.22
C ALA A 225 -22.66 0.85 39.41
N ASP A 226 -22.41 2.15 39.39
CA ASP A 226 -23.48 3.16 39.37
C ASP A 226 -24.28 3.12 38.07
N PHE A 227 -23.58 2.79 36.95
CA PHE A 227 -24.17 2.58 35.64
C PHE A 227 -23.46 1.44 34.91
N TYR A 228 -24.23 0.54 34.30
CA TYR A 228 -23.68 -0.57 33.52
C TYR A 228 -24.52 -0.89 32.30
N ASP A 229 -24.06 -0.50 31.13
CA ASP A 229 -24.69 -0.84 29.87
C ASP A 229 -23.83 -1.85 29.08
N GLN A 230 -24.37 -3.06 28.92
CA GLN A 230 -23.72 -4.16 28.18
C GLN A 230 -23.71 -3.94 26.65
N ASP A 231 -24.68 -3.21 26.12
CA ASP A 231 -24.81 -2.99 24.69
C ASP A 231 -23.86 -1.91 24.23
N LEU A 232 -23.78 -0.80 24.93
CA LEU A 232 -22.82 0.27 24.68
C LEU A 232 -21.39 -0.09 25.08
N LYS A 233 -21.21 -1.08 25.97
CA LYS A 233 -19.93 -1.43 26.60
C LYS A 233 -19.37 -0.30 27.44
N VAL A 234 -20.21 0.32 28.25
CA VAL A 234 -19.89 1.44 29.13
C VAL A 234 -20.21 1.08 30.58
N ILE A 235 -19.36 1.50 31.50
CA ILE A 235 -19.52 1.31 32.94
C ILE A 235 -19.14 2.62 33.63
N LEU A 236 -19.96 3.10 34.57
CA LEU A 236 -19.57 4.09 35.57
C LEU A 236 -19.38 3.36 36.88
N TYR A 237 -18.17 3.32 37.39
CA TYR A 237 -17.82 2.69 38.64
C TYR A 237 -17.12 3.70 39.55
N LYS A 238 -17.79 4.11 40.63
CA LYS A 238 -17.28 5.15 41.52
C LYS A 238 -16.87 6.39 40.73
N ASN A 239 -15.57 6.71 40.69
CA ASN A 239 -15.05 7.89 39.96
C ASN A 239 -14.52 7.58 38.54
N HIS A 240 -14.67 6.36 38.05
CA HIS A 240 -14.14 5.97 36.76
C HIS A 240 -15.23 5.68 35.73
N LEU A 241 -15.13 6.33 34.59
CA LEU A 241 -15.85 5.97 33.37
C LEU A 241 -15.01 5.00 32.55
N ILE A 242 -15.55 3.80 32.32
CA ILE A 242 -14.86 2.68 31.71
C ILE A 242 -15.58 2.29 30.42
N THR A 243 -14.86 2.15 29.32
CA THR A 243 -15.37 1.57 28.07
C THR A 243 -14.56 0.33 27.72
N TYR A 244 -15.23 -0.71 27.14
CA TYR A 244 -14.57 -1.99 26.85
C TYR A 244 -14.96 -2.60 25.49
N PHE A 245 -15.35 -1.74 24.52
CA PHE A 245 -15.74 -2.21 23.19
C PHE A 245 -14.53 -2.64 22.34
N LYS A 246 -13.58 -1.74 22.06
CA LYS A 246 -12.37 -2.00 21.24
C LYS A 246 -11.08 -2.08 22.09
N GLY A 247 -11.18 -2.60 23.27
CA GLY A 247 -10.15 -2.59 24.30
C GLY A 247 -10.69 -1.86 25.51
N THR A 248 -10.02 -2.01 26.66
CA THR A 248 -10.45 -1.32 27.89
C THR A 248 -9.79 0.04 27.95
N GLN A 249 -10.59 1.06 28.19
CA GLN A 249 -10.18 2.42 28.46
C GLN A 249 -10.89 2.89 29.72
N ALA A 250 -10.16 3.38 30.70
CA ALA A 250 -10.69 3.94 31.92
C ALA A 250 -10.22 5.38 32.09
N ILE A 251 -11.08 6.25 32.57
CA ILE A 251 -10.74 7.64 32.88
C ILE A 251 -11.30 7.99 34.28
N ASN A 252 -10.52 8.68 35.08
CA ASN A 252 -10.96 9.25 36.32
C ASN A 252 -11.70 10.55 36.08
N LEU A 253 -13.00 10.59 36.37
CA LEU A 253 -13.88 11.74 36.13
C LEU A 253 -13.48 12.97 36.94
N ASN A 254 -12.83 12.79 38.10
CA ASN A 254 -12.31 13.93 38.87
C ASN A 254 -11.31 14.80 38.10
N ASN A 255 -10.64 14.23 37.09
CA ASN A 255 -9.69 14.91 36.24
C ASN A 255 -10.31 15.45 34.92
N VAL A 256 -11.61 15.25 34.73
CA VAL A 256 -12.30 15.67 33.50
C VAL A 256 -12.94 17.04 33.69
N GLN A 257 -12.74 17.91 32.72
CA GLN A 257 -13.37 19.24 32.67
C GLN A 257 -14.64 19.24 31.82
N GLN A 258 -14.63 18.46 30.73
CA GLN A 258 -15.75 18.41 29.78
C GLN A 258 -15.91 17.00 29.25
N LEU A 259 -17.17 16.56 29.09
CA LEU A 259 -17.53 15.27 28.51
C LEU A 259 -18.75 15.42 27.61
N TYR A 260 -18.70 14.84 26.42
CA TYR A 260 -19.81 14.89 25.46
C TYR A 260 -19.77 13.74 24.45
N LEU A 261 -20.93 13.50 23.83
CA LEU A 261 -21.07 12.50 22.77
C LEU A 261 -20.73 13.10 21.41
N VAL A 262 -19.83 12.46 20.66
CA VAL A 262 -19.51 12.80 19.29
C VAL A 262 -20.05 11.73 18.35
N SER A 263 -20.76 12.12 17.32
CA SER A 263 -21.16 11.25 16.24
C SER A 263 -20.38 11.57 14.96
N THR A 264 -19.78 10.57 14.35
CA THR A 264 -19.15 10.68 13.04
C THR A 264 -19.92 9.84 12.02
N THR A 265 -20.41 10.50 10.97
CA THR A 265 -21.09 9.82 9.87
C THR A 265 -20.10 9.53 8.76
N TYR A 266 -20.04 8.29 8.32
CA TYR A 266 -19.26 7.90 7.15
C TYR A 266 -20.12 7.06 6.19
N GLN A 267 -19.82 7.18 4.90
CA GLN A 267 -20.51 6.44 3.85
C GLN A 267 -19.61 5.32 3.33
N ARG A 268 -20.13 4.09 3.35
CA ARG A 268 -19.47 2.94 2.74
C ARG A 268 -20.48 2.18 1.90
N ASN A 269 -20.17 1.96 0.61
CA ASN A 269 -21.05 1.27 -0.35
C ASN A 269 -22.49 1.81 -0.36
N LEU A 270 -22.65 3.13 -0.46
CA LEU A 270 -23.95 3.85 -0.42
C LEU A 270 -24.71 3.76 0.93
N ILE A 271 -24.17 3.04 1.92
CA ILE A 271 -24.78 2.94 3.25
C ILE A 271 -24.14 4.00 4.15
N ARG A 272 -24.97 4.85 4.76
CA ARG A 272 -24.54 5.79 5.79
C ARG A 272 -24.47 5.08 7.13
N ASN A 273 -23.29 5.07 7.73
CA ASN A 273 -23.05 4.52 9.05
C ASN A 273 -22.67 5.65 10.03
N LYS A 274 -23.12 5.56 11.26
CA LYS A 274 -22.71 6.45 12.35
C LYS A 274 -21.84 5.68 13.34
N ILE A 275 -20.77 6.32 13.79
CA ILE A 275 -19.96 5.86 14.92
C ILE A 275 -20.13 6.88 16.02
N TYR A 276 -20.33 6.40 17.24
CA TYR A 276 -20.42 7.23 18.43
C TYR A 276 -19.19 7.04 19.31
N GLN A 277 -18.69 8.14 19.86
CA GLN A 277 -17.58 8.17 20.80
C GLN A 277 -17.86 9.17 21.90
N LEU A 278 -17.46 8.86 23.11
CA LEU A 278 -17.45 9.83 24.21
C LEU A 278 -16.14 10.63 24.09
N CYS A 279 -16.25 11.93 23.90
CA CYS A 279 -15.13 12.86 23.88
C CYS A 279 -14.99 13.50 25.24
N TYR A 280 -13.77 13.56 25.76
CA TYR A 280 -13.48 14.24 27.01
C TYR A 280 -12.27 15.15 26.90
N ILE A 281 -12.27 16.17 27.75
CA ILE A 281 -11.17 17.13 27.92
C ILE A 281 -10.76 17.08 29.39
N VAL A 282 -9.47 16.88 29.63
CA VAL A 282 -8.90 16.85 31.00
C VAL A 282 -8.70 18.28 31.48
N LYS A 283 -8.82 18.50 32.82
CA LYS A 283 -8.51 19.78 33.47
C LYS A 283 -7.11 20.25 33.05
N ASP A 284 -6.95 21.54 32.86
CA ASP A 284 -5.70 22.19 32.43
C ASP A 284 -5.17 21.76 31.05
N SER A 285 -6.01 21.15 30.23
CA SER A 285 -5.68 20.72 28.86
C SER A 285 -6.75 21.17 27.87
N LYS A 286 -6.33 21.52 26.65
CA LYS A 286 -7.25 21.74 25.51
C LYS A 286 -7.36 20.53 24.59
N LYS A 287 -6.65 19.44 24.92
CA LYS A 287 -6.58 18.25 24.07
C LYS A 287 -7.83 17.39 24.23
N LYS A 288 -8.48 17.11 23.11
CA LYS A 288 -9.62 16.21 23.04
C LYS A 288 -9.14 14.75 23.06
N HIS A 289 -9.76 13.95 23.90
CA HIS A 289 -9.55 12.50 24.00
C HIS A 289 -10.86 11.77 23.70
N TYR A 290 -10.77 10.55 23.22
CA TYR A 290 -11.94 9.78 22.79
C TYR A 290 -11.97 8.41 23.42
N LEU A 291 -13.14 8.04 23.97
CA LEU A 291 -13.47 6.70 24.41
C LEU A 291 -14.39 6.07 23.38
N THR A 292 -14.02 4.89 22.92
CA THR A 292 -14.82 4.20 21.90
C THR A 292 -15.90 3.36 22.56
N ILE A 293 -17.16 3.63 22.24
CA ILE A 293 -18.33 2.85 22.67
C ILE A 293 -18.89 2.03 21.50
N LYS A 294 -19.66 1.00 21.81
CA LYS A 294 -20.35 0.23 20.77
C LYS A 294 -21.57 1.03 20.31
N THR A 295 -21.68 1.22 19.00
CA THR A 295 -22.79 1.94 18.40
C THR A 295 -24.04 1.06 18.38
N THR A 296 -25.14 1.56 18.94
CA THR A 296 -26.49 0.99 18.90
C THR A 296 -27.42 1.95 18.18
N LYS A 297 -28.68 1.57 17.95
CA LYS A 297 -29.68 2.46 17.35
C LYS A 297 -30.14 3.56 18.31
N THR A 298 -30.06 3.29 19.61
CA THR A 298 -30.59 4.10 20.71
C THR A 298 -29.49 4.62 21.63
N VAL A 299 -28.28 4.89 21.08
CA VAL A 299 -27.11 5.33 21.88
C VAL A 299 -27.43 6.54 22.76
N GLN A 300 -28.21 7.51 22.27
CA GLN A 300 -28.51 8.73 23.02
C GLN A 300 -29.39 8.40 24.22
N GLU A 301 -30.51 7.70 24.01
CA GLU A 301 -31.42 7.28 25.08
C GLU A 301 -30.74 6.39 26.14
N GLN A 302 -29.86 5.50 25.70
CA GLN A 302 -29.10 4.62 26.62
C GLN A 302 -28.06 5.40 27.45
N LEU A 303 -27.62 6.55 27.02
CA LEU A 303 -26.68 7.40 27.75
C LEU A 303 -27.36 8.44 28.65
N ASP A 304 -28.68 8.65 28.55
CA ASP A 304 -29.39 9.66 29.34
C ASP A 304 -29.20 9.43 30.86
N GLU A 305 -29.39 8.20 31.34
CA GLU A 305 -29.13 7.83 32.74
C GLU A 305 -27.67 8.08 33.17
N LEU A 306 -26.71 7.82 32.26
CA LEU A 306 -25.30 8.09 32.52
C LEU A 306 -25.04 9.60 32.67
N TRP A 307 -25.66 10.42 31.85
CA TRP A 307 -25.53 11.86 31.94
C TRP A 307 -26.08 12.42 33.25
N ASP A 308 -27.26 11.98 33.65
CA ASP A 308 -27.88 12.38 34.90
C ASP A 308 -27.00 12.02 36.09
N LEU A 309 -26.47 10.78 36.16
CA LEU A 309 -25.55 10.36 37.20
C LEU A 309 -24.23 11.15 37.24
N ILE A 310 -23.70 11.52 36.05
CA ILE A 310 -22.46 12.31 35.98
C ILE A 310 -22.72 13.75 36.45
N ILE A 311 -23.85 14.34 36.09
CA ILE A 311 -24.25 15.70 36.54
C ILE A 311 -24.40 15.73 38.05
N GLU A 312 -25.04 14.71 38.61
CA GLU A 312 -25.24 14.60 40.04
C GLU A 312 -23.93 14.42 40.82
N LYS A 313 -23.09 13.48 40.41
CA LYS A 313 -21.86 13.09 41.11
C LYS A 313 -20.67 13.97 40.85
N PHE A 314 -20.61 14.60 39.68
CA PHE A 314 -19.47 15.40 39.18
C PHE A 314 -19.97 16.75 38.65
N PRO A 315 -20.51 17.64 39.47
CA PRO A 315 -21.14 18.89 39.02
C PRO A 315 -20.16 19.85 38.34
N ASP A 316 -18.86 19.67 38.52
CA ASP A 316 -17.80 20.46 37.86
C ASP A 316 -17.56 20.07 36.40
N ILE A 317 -18.10 18.94 35.95
CA ILE A 317 -17.92 18.48 34.58
C ILE A 317 -18.95 19.15 33.66
N HIS A 318 -18.48 19.88 32.68
CA HIS A 318 -19.36 20.41 31.63
C HIS A 318 -19.82 19.28 30.69
N ILE A 319 -21.13 19.02 30.68
CA ILE A 319 -21.74 18.06 29.75
C ILE A 319 -22.23 18.82 28.50
N GLY A 320 -21.75 18.39 27.33
CA GLY A 320 -22.13 19.02 26.06
C GLY A 320 -20.95 19.71 25.34
N VAL A 321 -21.25 20.29 24.18
CA VAL A 321 -20.27 20.96 23.29
C VAL A 321 -20.23 22.43 23.55
#